data_b9f0c4b1db4d96267b993d300d15a819
#
_entry.id   b9f0c4b1db4d96267b993d300d15a819
#
_cell.length_a   1.000
_cell.length_b   1.000
_cell.length_c   1.000
_cell.angle_alpha   90.00
_cell.angle_beta   90.00
_cell.angle_gamma   90.00
#
_symmetry.space_group_name_H-M   'P 1'
#
loop_
_entity.id
_entity.type
_entity.pdbx_description
1 polymer ?
#
loop_
_entity_poly.entity_id
_entity_poly.type
_entity_poly.pdbx_seq_one_letter_code
_entity_poly.pdbx_strand_id
1 'polypeptide(L)'
;REKEIKNMSAAYKALADEILPQLRCSKLQVVVDVIGRSDEEILDLLKNDASKLSVEETIYAGAIAKDDDTKVKAYEAAMKNYPEDWRGYNNAGAMKFMAGDVKGAQELFNQAFVKQANPETNFNLGLVELANGNDATAEEYFGRAAGVGDKLNEAMAVLYVKQGKYKDAAGIIGNVKSNNAGIVYIMNGDLNTAQSTLTAIENPDANKLRSG
;
A
#
# COMPACT_ATOMS: atom_id res chain seq x y z
N ARG A 1 -31.78 -0.27 -50.80
CA ARG A 1 -31.28 0.83 -49.94
C ARG A 1 -29.98 1.44 -50.49
N GLU A 2 -28.93 0.67 -50.77
CA GLU A 2 -27.64 1.17 -51.28
C GLU A 2 -27.78 1.79 -52.69
N LYS A 3 -28.59 1.19 -53.58
CA LYS A 3 -28.92 1.74 -54.89
C LYS A 3 -29.73 3.06 -54.82
N GLU A 4 -30.59 3.19 -53.82
CA GLU A 4 -31.41 4.40 -53.61
C GLU A 4 -30.53 5.57 -53.15
N ILE A 5 -29.54 5.32 -52.26
CA ILE A 5 -28.58 6.35 -51.82
C ILE A 5 -27.67 6.79 -52.97
N LYS A 6 -27.21 5.86 -53.82
CA LYS A 6 -26.39 6.18 -54.99
C LYS A 6 -27.11 7.05 -56.01
N ASN A 7 -28.44 6.97 -56.06
CA ASN A 7 -29.25 7.78 -56.95
C ASN A 7 -29.54 9.20 -56.41
N MET A 8 -29.20 9.50 -55.18
CA MET A 8 -29.30 10.83 -54.58
C MET A 8 -27.97 11.57 -54.78
N SER A 9 -27.76 12.16 -55.94
CA SER A 9 -26.46 12.63 -56.43
C SER A 9 -25.70 13.56 -55.45
N ALA A 10 -26.35 14.52 -54.82
CA ALA A 10 -25.70 15.44 -53.85
C ALA A 10 -25.40 14.78 -52.49
N ALA A 11 -26.37 14.02 -51.99
CA ALA A 11 -26.21 13.31 -50.71
C ALA A 11 -25.18 12.16 -50.81
N TYR A 12 -25.16 11.43 -51.94
CA TYR A 12 -24.17 10.38 -52.15
C TYR A 12 -22.75 10.95 -52.27
N LYS A 13 -22.61 12.11 -52.96
CA LYS A 13 -21.29 12.75 -53.08
C LYS A 13 -20.72 13.18 -51.75
N ALA A 14 -21.52 13.84 -50.90
CA ALA A 14 -21.11 14.18 -49.53
C ALA A 14 -20.77 12.93 -48.71
N LEU A 15 -21.56 11.87 -48.81
CA LEU A 15 -21.33 10.61 -48.11
C LEU A 15 -20.04 9.92 -48.60
N ALA A 16 -19.81 9.90 -49.90
CA ALA A 16 -18.67 9.22 -50.50
C ALA A 16 -17.35 9.98 -50.33
N ASP A 17 -17.40 11.31 -50.42
CA ASP A 17 -16.19 12.15 -50.45
C ASP A 17 -15.78 12.64 -49.05
N GLU A 18 -16.76 12.85 -48.14
CA GLU A 18 -16.49 13.44 -46.84
C GLU A 18 -16.68 12.46 -45.66
N ILE A 19 -17.74 11.64 -45.68
CA ILE A 19 -18.12 10.81 -44.52
C ILE A 19 -17.53 9.40 -44.61
N LEU A 20 -17.68 8.71 -45.76
CA LEU A 20 -17.17 7.35 -45.90
C LEU A 20 -15.65 7.22 -45.76
N PRO A 21 -14.79 8.18 -46.18
CA PRO A 21 -13.36 8.11 -45.92
C PRO A 21 -13.03 8.19 -44.43
N GLN A 22 -13.79 8.98 -43.66
CA GLN A 22 -13.61 9.09 -42.19
C GLN A 22 -14.09 7.83 -41.46
N LEU A 23 -15.07 7.11 -42.00
CA LEU A 23 -15.58 5.86 -41.45
C LEU A 23 -14.77 4.62 -41.88
N ARG A 24 -13.97 4.75 -42.95
CA ARG A 24 -13.05 3.70 -43.41
C ARG A 24 -11.76 3.74 -42.61
N CYS A 25 -11.83 3.49 -41.30
CA CYS A 25 -10.67 3.32 -40.46
C CYS A 25 -10.50 1.84 -40.10
N SER A 26 -9.30 1.31 -40.32
CA SER A 26 -8.91 0.04 -39.73
C SER A 26 -8.47 0.31 -38.28
N LYS A 27 -9.23 -0.21 -37.33
CA LYS A 27 -8.75 -0.24 -35.92
C LYS A 27 -7.75 -1.37 -35.81
N LEU A 28 -6.47 -1.02 -35.63
CA LEU A 28 -5.45 -1.98 -35.21
C LEU A 28 -5.44 -1.99 -33.70
N GLN A 29 -5.78 -3.11 -33.08
CA GLN A 29 -5.62 -3.34 -31.65
C GLN A 29 -4.42 -4.27 -31.47
N VAL A 30 -3.34 -3.74 -30.92
CA VAL A 30 -2.18 -4.55 -30.52
C VAL A 30 -2.43 -4.97 -29.08
N VAL A 31 -2.59 -6.26 -28.85
CA VAL A 31 -2.60 -6.86 -27.53
C VAL A 31 -1.17 -7.36 -27.27
N VAL A 32 -0.54 -6.81 -26.25
CA VAL A 32 0.79 -7.24 -25.83
C VAL A 32 0.60 -8.00 -24.50
N ASP A 33 0.84 -9.30 -24.54
CA ASP A 33 0.92 -10.11 -23.32
C ASP A 33 2.33 -9.93 -22.73
N VAL A 34 2.40 -9.20 -21.62
CA VAL A 34 3.65 -9.08 -20.86
C VAL A 34 3.76 -10.30 -19.95
N ILE A 35 4.58 -11.25 -20.33
CA ILE A 35 4.95 -12.39 -19.47
C ILE A 35 5.98 -11.85 -18.45
N GLY A 36 5.53 -11.65 -17.20
CA GLY A 36 6.42 -11.28 -16.11
C GLY A 36 7.36 -12.42 -15.72
N ARG A 37 8.46 -12.08 -15.02
CA ARG A 37 9.33 -13.08 -14.42
C ARG A 37 8.61 -13.82 -13.29
N SER A 38 8.97 -15.09 -13.09
CA SER A 38 8.52 -15.87 -11.94
C SER A 38 9.17 -15.36 -10.64
N ASP A 39 8.56 -15.70 -9.50
CA ASP A 39 9.11 -15.39 -8.18
C ASP A 39 10.54 -15.91 -8.01
N GLU A 40 10.82 -17.11 -8.52
CA GLU A 40 12.13 -17.74 -8.47
C GLU A 40 13.16 -16.97 -9.29
N GLU A 41 12.82 -16.55 -10.52
CA GLU A 41 13.68 -15.74 -11.37
C GLU A 41 13.96 -14.35 -10.75
N ILE A 42 12.96 -13.73 -10.13
CA ILE A 42 13.10 -12.44 -9.44
C ILE A 42 14.06 -12.57 -8.26
N LEU A 43 13.91 -13.59 -7.41
CA LEU A 43 14.78 -13.82 -6.26
C LEU A 43 16.20 -14.22 -6.68
N ASP A 44 16.35 -14.98 -7.77
CA ASP A 44 17.66 -15.30 -8.32
C ASP A 44 18.38 -14.07 -8.87
N LEU A 45 17.68 -13.22 -9.61
CA LEU A 45 18.24 -11.95 -10.10
C LEU A 45 18.56 -11.00 -8.94
N LEU A 46 17.73 -10.91 -7.90
CA LEU A 46 18.05 -10.14 -6.70
C LEU A 46 19.38 -10.56 -6.08
N LYS A 47 19.66 -11.86 -6.07
CA LYS A 47 20.88 -12.43 -5.50
C LYS A 47 22.10 -12.21 -6.37
N ASN A 48 21.97 -12.38 -7.70
CA ASN A 48 23.08 -12.45 -8.63
C ASN A 48 23.32 -11.12 -9.37
N ASP A 49 22.25 -10.42 -9.80
CA ASP A 49 22.33 -9.16 -10.54
C ASP A 49 21.01 -8.35 -10.43
N ALA A 50 20.80 -7.72 -9.30
CA ALA A 50 19.59 -6.94 -9.02
C ALA A 50 19.39 -5.73 -9.98
N SER A 51 20.43 -5.34 -10.75
CA SER A 51 20.30 -4.24 -11.72
C SER A 51 19.40 -4.58 -12.92
N LYS A 52 19.13 -5.87 -13.12
CA LYS A 52 18.23 -6.37 -14.19
C LYS A 52 16.75 -6.40 -13.79
N LEU A 53 16.45 -6.18 -12.52
CA LEU A 53 15.08 -6.08 -12.03
C LEU A 53 14.54 -4.66 -12.27
N SER A 54 13.29 -4.54 -12.65
CA SER A 54 12.55 -3.27 -12.58
C SER A 54 12.35 -2.83 -11.13
N VAL A 55 11.93 -1.59 -10.92
CA VAL A 55 11.65 -1.10 -9.55
C VAL A 55 10.51 -1.90 -8.92
N GLU A 56 9.45 -2.23 -9.68
CA GLU A 56 8.34 -3.07 -9.22
C GLU A 56 8.81 -4.45 -8.80
N GLU A 57 9.62 -5.12 -9.64
CA GLU A 57 10.17 -6.45 -9.33
C GLU A 57 11.10 -6.41 -8.13
N THR A 58 11.89 -5.34 -7.98
CA THR A 58 12.80 -5.18 -6.83
C THR A 58 12.03 -5.01 -5.52
N ILE A 59 10.97 -4.18 -5.52
CA ILE A 59 10.10 -4.01 -4.35
C ILE A 59 9.31 -5.29 -4.06
N TYR A 60 8.80 -5.95 -5.11
CA TYR A 60 8.10 -7.22 -5.01
C TYR A 60 8.99 -8.34 -4.44
N ALA A 61 10.27 -8.39 -4.83
CA ALA A 61 11.24 -9.34 -4.27
C ALA A 61 11.30 -9.25 -2.73
N GLY A 62 11.27 -8.03 -2.18
CA GLY A 62 11.20 -7.83 -0.73
C GLY A 62 9.89 -8.32 -0.11
N ALA A 63 8.77 -8.23 -0.84
CA ALA A 63 7.47 -8.69 -0.35
C ALA A 63 7.36 -10.23 -0.31
N ILE A 64 7.94 -10.94 -1.30
CA ILE A 64 7.90 -12.41 -1.38
C ILE A 64 9.04 -13.10 -0.61
N ALA A 65 10.06 -12.33 -0.19
CA ALA A 65 11.19 -12.86 0.57
C ALA A 65 10.74 -13.48 1.91
N LYS A 66 11.25 -14.67 2.21
CA LYS A 66 10.89 -15.42 3.42
C LYS A 66 11.71 -15.02 4.64
N ASP A 67 12.88 -14.45 4.44
CA ASP A 67 13.79 -14.03 5.48
C ASP A 67 14.09 -12.53 5.39
N ASP A 68 14.43 -11.94 6.52
CA ASP A 68 14.64 -10.50 6.62
C ASP A 68 15.91 -10.02 5.92
N ASP A 69 16.95 -10.86 5.83
CA ASP A 69 18.17 -10.51 5.11
C ASP A 69 17.89 -10.32 3.61
N THR A 70 17.06 -11.18 3.02
CA THR A 70 16.64 -11.06 1.62
C THR A 70 15.76 -9.81 1.41
N LYS A 71 14.85 -9.50 2.35
CA LYS A 71 14.05 -8.26 2.30
C LYS A 71 14.94 -7.02 2.32
N VAL A 72 15.90 -6.98 3.26
CA VAL A 72 16.85 -5.86 3.37
C VAL A 72 17.63 -5.69 2.06
N LYS A 73 18.17 -6.79 1.49
CA LYS A 73 18.87 -6.74 0.19
C LYS A 73 18.01 -6.21 -0.93
N ALA A 74 16.72 -6.58 -0.99
CA ALA A 74 15.80 -6.07 -2.00
C ALA A 74 15.60 -4.56 -1.88
N TYR A 75 15.37 -4.05 -0.67
CA TYR A 75 15.15 -2.64 -0.45
C TYR A 75 16.44 -1.81 -0.62
N GLU A 76 17.60 -2.34 -0.24
CA GLU A 76 18.90 -1.73 -0.54
C GLU A 76 19.17 -1.68 -2.06
N ALA A 77 18.84 -2.74 -2.78
CA ALA A 77 18.94 -2.76 -4.25
C ALA A 77 17.98 -1.73 -4.88
N ALA A 78 16.75 -1.59 -4.35
CA ALA A 78 15.81 -0.57 -4.79
C ALA A 78 16.38 0.86 -4.57
N MET A 79 16.91 1.15 -3.40
CA MET A 79 17.52 2.46 -3.11
C MET A 79 18.73 2.74 -4.01
N LYS A 80 19.53 1.72 -4.31
CA LYS A 80 20.73 1.85 -5.14
C LYS A 80 20.41 2.06 -6.62
N ASN A 81 19.51 1.25 -7.16
CA ASN A 81 19.22 1.21 -8.59
C ASN A 81 18.15 2.22 -8.99
N TYR A 82 17.26 2.59 -8.06
CA TYR A 82 16.13 3.50 -8.25
C TYR A 82 16.10 4.57 -7.15
N PRO A 83 17.15 5.42 -7.05
CA PRO A 83 17.32 6.36 -5.93
C PRO A 83 16.23 7.43 -5.84
N GLU A 84 15.44 7.63 -6.89
CA GLU A 84 14.32 8.58 -6.88
C GLU A 84 12.98 7.92 -6.47
N ASP A 85 12.93 6.59 -6.36
CA ASP A 85 11.74 5.90 -5.89
C ASP A 85 11.70 5.85 -4.36
N TRP A 86 10.62 6.35 -3.77
CA TRP A 86 10.44 6.44 -2.32
C TRP A 86 10.28 5.08 -1.64
N ARG A 87 9.79 4.06 -2.37
CA ARG A 87 9.39 2.76 -1.80
C ARG A 87 10.56 1.99 -1.20
N GLY A 88 11.73 2.04 -1.85
CA GLY A 88 12.95 1.42 -1.33
C GLY A 88 13.31 1.95 0.06
N TYR A 89 13.34 3.27 0.20
CA TYR A 89 13.63 3.94 1.48
C TYR A 89 12.55 3.66 2.53
N ASN A 90 11.28 3.74 2.14
CA ASN A 90 10.15 3.50 3.04
C ASN A 90 10.17 2.08 3.61
N ASN A 91 10.39 1.08 2.75
CA ASN A 91 10.38 -0.31 3.16
C ASN A 91 11.63 -0.70 3.97
N ALA A 92 12.81 -0.16 3.60
CA ALA A 92 14.01 -0.31 4.43
C ALA A 92 13.86 0.36 5.80
N GLY A 93 13.22 1.53 5.85
CA GLY A 93 12.85 2.21 7.09
C GLY A 93 11.93 1.36 7.97
N ALA A 94 10.92 0.71 7.38
CA ALA A 94 10.02 -0.19 8.10
C ALA A 94 10.76 -1.40 8.69
N MET A 95 11.71 -1.99 7.96
CA MET A 95 12.56 -3.06 8.50
C MET A 95 13.38 -2.61 9.71
N LYS A 96 14.00 -1.42 9.64
CA LYS A 96 14.73 -0.83 10.78
C LYS A 96 13.83 -0.54 11.97
N PHE A 97 12.63 0.00 11.72
CA PHE A 97 11.66 0.28 12.78
C PHE A 97 11.24 -1.00 13.51
N MET A 98 10.94 -2.07 12.78
CA MET A 98 10.61 -3.38 13.35
C MET A 98 11.77 -4.01 14.12
N ALA A 99 13.01 -3.74 13.73
CA ALA A 99 14.21 -4.16 14.44
C ALA A 99 14.54 -3.28 15.67
N GLY A 100 13.73 -2.24 15.96
CA GLY A 100 13.93 -1.31 17.07
C GLY A 100 14.93 -0.17 16.80
N ASP A 101 15.50 -0.09 15.60
CA ASP A 101 16.34 1.04 15.16
C ASP A 101 15.46 2.22 14.72
N VAL A 102 14.81 2.86 15.72
CA VAL A 102 13.88 3.99 15.46
C VAL A 102 14.59 5.16 14.79
N LYS A 103 15.85 5.43 15.16
CA LYS A 103 16.62 6.52 14.56
C LYS A 103 16.97 6.26 13.09
N GLY A 104 17.47 5.07 12.78
CA GLY A 104 17.76 4.68 11.41
C GLY A 104 16.49 4.60 10.54
N ALA A 105 15.35 4.20 11.12
CA ALA A 105 14.06 4.23 10.48
C ALA A 105 13.64 5.66 10.14
N GLN A 106 13.77 6.60 11.07
CA GLN A 106 13.45 8.02 10.88
C GLN A 106 14.24 8.63 9.72
N GLU A 107 15.53 8.34 9.64
CA GLU A 107 16.40 8.83 8.55
C GLU A 107 15.91 8.36 7.18
N LEU A 108 15.53 7.07 7.07
CA LEU A 108 15.03 6.49 5.82
C LEU A 108 13.61 6.98 5.47
N PHE A 109 12.72 7.09 6.45
CA PHE A 109 11.38 7.64 6.21
C PHE A 109 11.42 9.10 5.80
N ASN A 110 12.32 9.91 6.34
CA ASN A 110 12.52 11.28 5.89
C ASN A 110 13.00 11.34 4.44
N GLN A 111 13.92 10.45 4.03
CA GLN A 111 14.35 10.35 2.64
C GLN A 111 13.18 9.94 1.72
N ALA A 112 12.39 8.94 2.13
CA ALA A 112 11.18 8.55 1.40
C ALA A 112 10.19 9.71 1.27
N PHE A 113 9.93 10.44 2.34
CA PHE A 113 9.01 11.57 2.39
C PHE A 113 9.45 12.72 1.47
N VAL A 114 10.76 13.04 1.42
CA VAL A 114 11.30 14.06 0.53
C VAL A 114 11.10 13.67 -0.94
N LYS A 115 11.20 12.40 -1.28
CA LYS A 115 10.95 11.92 -2.64
C LYS A 115 9.45 11.92 -2.98
N GLN A 116 8.63 11.48 -2.07
CA GLN A 116 7.18 11.49 -2.23
C GLN A 116 6.46 11.55 -0.87
N ALA A 117 5.90 12.71 -0.55
CA ALA A 117 4.99 12.87 0.57
C ALA A 117 3.62 12.26 0.21
N ASN A 118 3.35 11.07 0.72
CA ASN A 118 2.10 10.33 0.51
C ASN A 118 1.55 9.80 1.85
N PRO A 119 0.35 9.19 1.90
CA PRO A 119 -0.22 8.66 3.13
C PRO A 119 0.69 7.68 3.85
N GLU A 120 1.38 6.79 3.15
CA GLU A 120 2.25 5.75 3.72
C GLU A 120 3.49 6.35 4.39
N THR A 121 4.14 7.33 3.75
CA THR A 121 5.32 7.99 4.34
C THR A 121 4.94 8.86 5.53
N ASN A 122 3.78 9.54 5.50
CA ASN A 122 3.25 10.24 6.66
C ASN A 122 2.93 9.26 7.81
N PHE A 123 2.28 8.14 7.52
CA PHE A 123 1.98 7.12 8.53
C PHE A 123 3.24 6.63 9.25
N ASN A 124 4.28 6.29 8.50
CA ASN A 124 5.52 5.78 9.06
C ASN A 124 6.27 6.83 9.89
N LEU A 125 6.28 8.10 9.45
CA LEU A 125 6.81 9.20 10.28
C LEU A 125 5.98 9.39 11.54
N GLY A 126 4.66 9.28 11.47
CA GLY A 126 3.79 9.29 12.65
C GLY A 126 4.12 8.19 13.65
N LEU A 127 4.41 6.96 13.19
CA LEU A 127 4.85 5.86 14.06
C LEU A 127 6.18 6.16 14.76
N VAL A 128 7.13 6.76 14.05
CA VAL A 128 8.42 7.18 14.64
C VAL A 128 8.19 8.24 15.71
N GLU A 129 7.38 9.25 15.44
CA GLU A 129 7.10 10.31 16.43
C GLU A 129 6.36 9.76 17.65
N LEU A 130 5.43 8.82 17.44
CA LEU A 130 4.74 8.12 18.54
C LEU A 130 5.73 7.31 19.42
N ALA A 131 6.69 6.63 18.79
CA ALA A 131 7.73 5.87 19.49
C ALA A 131 8.69 6.80 20.27
N ASN A 132 8.98 7.99 19.74
CA ASN A 132 9.79 9.01 20.39
C ASN A 132 9.03 9.77 21.51
N GLY A 133 7.72 9.56 21.66
CA GLY A 133 6.89 10.26 22.65
C GLY A 133 6.41 11.65 22.20
N ASN A 134 6.57 12.01 20.94
CA ASN A 134 6.17 13.28 20.36
C ASN A 134 4.70 13.20 19.88
N ASP A 135 3.77 12.98 20.83
CA ASP A 135 2.38 12.64 20.55
C ASP A 135 1.65 13.66 19.67
N ALA A 136 1.91 14.96 19.83
CA ALA A 136 1.30 16.01 19.00
C ALA A 136 1.76 15.92 17.54
N THR A 137 3.06 15.73 17.31
CA THR A 137 3.63 15.57 15.97
C THR A 137 3.16 14.27 15.31
N ALA A 138 3.05 13.19 16.10
CA ALA A 138 2.49 11.92 15.62
C ALA A 138 1.06 12.10 15.12
N GLU A 139 0.20 12.84 15.86
CA GLU A 139 -1.17 13.13 15.50
C GLU A 139 -1.26 13.93 14.18
N GLU A 140 -0.37 14.91 13.97
CA GLU A 140 -0.31 15.67 12.72
C GLU A 140 0.05 14.77 11.51
N TYR A 141 1.04 13.89 11.65
CA TYR A 141 1.41 12.96 10.60
C TYR A 141 0.30 11.95 10.31
N PHE A 142 -0.34 11.39 11.35
CA PHE A 142 -1.48 10.49 11.18
C PHE A 142 -2.66 11.18 10.49
N GLY A 143 -2.90 12.45 10.78
CA GLY A 143 -3.93 13.25 10.09
C GLY A 143 -3.71 13.37 8.58
N ARG A 144 -2.44 13.28 8.12
CA ARG A 144 -2.07 13.29 6.69
C ARG A 144 -1.97 11.90 6.07
N ALA A 145 -2.15 10.84 6.86
CA ALA A 145 -2.05 9.44 6.44
C ALA A 145 -3.39 8.82 6.04
N ALA A 146 -4.42 9.63 5.77
CA ALA A 146 -5.74 9.15 5.35
C ALA A 146 -5.62 8.24 4.11
N GLY A 147 -6.24 7.05 4.19
CA GLY A 147 -6.17 6.02 3.14
C GLY A 147 -5.31 4.81 3.46
N VAL A 148 -4.48 4.85 4.51
CA VAL A 148 -3.68 3.68 4.96
C VAL A 148 -4.57 2.56 5.53
N GLY A 149 -5.78 2.90 5.99
CA GLY A 149 -6.77 1.93 6.49
C GLY A 149 -6.56 1.54 7.95
N ASP A 150 -6.85 0.27 8.28
CA ASP A 150 -6.91 -0.23 9.67
C ASP A 150 -5.62 -0.02 10.47
N LYS A 151 -4.47 -0.01 9.82
CA LYS A 151 -3.18 0.27 10.49
C LYS A 151 -3.15 1.69 11.07
N LEU A 152 -3.72 2.66 10.35
CA LEU A 152 -3.82 4.04 10.85
C LEU A 152 -4.76 4.12 12.04
N ASN A 153 -5.93 3.46 11.97
CA ASN A 153 -6.88 3.41 13.06
C ASN A 153 -6.26 2.80 14.31
N GLU A 154 -5.48 1.74 14.16
CA GLU A 154 -4.76 1.09 15.24
C GLU A 154 -3.71 2.02 15.89
N ALA A 155 -2.88 2.69 15.07
CA ALA A 155 -1.88 3.63 15.56
C ALA A 155 -2.49 4.83 16.28
N MET A 156 -3.57 5.40 15.73
CA MET A 156 -4.31 6.49 16.37
C MET A 156 -4.98 6.04 17.67
N ALA A 157 -5.51 4.82 17.72
CA ALA A 157 -6.10 4.28 18.94
C ALA A 157 -5.05 4.13 20.06
N VAL A 158 -3.83 3.66 19.71
CA VAL A 158 -2.70 3.59 20.66
C VAL A 158 -2.33 4.99 21.15
N LEU A 159 -2.27 5.99 20.27
CA LEU A 159 -2.02 7.38 20.65
C LEU A 159 -3.09 7.90 21.61
N TYR A 160 -4.37 7.66 21.33
CA TYR A 160 -5.47 8.07 22.21
C TYR A 160 -5.46 7.36 23.58
N VAL A 161 -5.05 6.08 23.62
CA VAL A 161 -4.85 5.39 24.91
C VAL A 161 -3.75 6.07 25.71
N LYS A 162 -2.61 6.44 25.10
CA LYS A 162 -1.54 7.21 25.75
C LYS A 162 -2.01 8.55 26.30
N GLN A 163 -2.95 9.19 25.60
CA GLN A 163 -3.57 10.45 26.02
C GLN A 163 -4.70 10.29 27.06
N GLY A 164 -5.04 9.04 27.46
CA GLY A 164 -6.16 8.76 28.36
C GLY A 164 -7.55 8.90 27.73
N LYS A 165 -7.64 9.06 26.41
CA LYS A 165 -8.87 9.19 25.63
C LYS A 165 -9.43 7.83 25.24
N TYR A 166 -9.75 6.98 26.22
CA TYR A 166 -10.09 5.57 26.00
C TYR A 166 -11.34 5.37 25.14
N LYS A 167 -12.36 6.23 25.31
CA LYS A 167 -13.58 6.17 24.53
C LYS A 167 -13.34 6.48 23.05
N ASP A 168 -12.51 7.48 22.77
CA ASP A 168 -12.16 7.86 21.40
C ASP A 168 -11.30 6.75 20.75
N ALA A 169 -10.37 6.17 21.50
CA ALA A 169 -9.58 5.03 21.09
C ALA A 169 -10.46 3.83 20.69
N ALA A 170 -11.45 3.49 21.53
CA ALA A 170 -12.41 2.40 21.23
C ALA A 170 -13.28 2.73 20.00
N GLY A 171 -13.63 4.00 19.79
CA GLY A 171 -14.40 4.45 18.64
C GLY A 171 -13.63 4.32 17.33
N ILE A 172 -12.34 4.68 17.32
CA ILE A 172 -11.53 4.67 16.08
C ILE A 172 -11.00 3.29 15.72
N ILE A 173 -10.69 2.42 16.71
CA ILE A 173 -10.19 1.06 16.46
C ILE A 173 -11.21 0.18 15.76
N GLY A 174 -12.49 0.41 15.96
CA GLY A 174 -13.58 -0.28 15.28
C GLY A 174 -13.48 -1.80 15.37
N ASN A 175 -13.57 -2.48 14.24
CA ASN A 175 -13.55 -3.94 14.16
C ASN A 175 -12.15 -4.55 13.94
N VAL A 176 -11.09 -3.77 14.13
CA VAL A 176 -9.70 -4.28 14.00
C VAL A 176 -9.47 -5.44 14.96
N LYS A 177 -8.86 -6.53 14.46
CA LYS A 177 -8.51 -7.70 15.23
C LYS A 177 -7.01 -7.74 15.46
N SER A 178 -6.57 -7.14 16.56
CA SER A 178 -5.17 -7.09 16.98
C SER A 178 -5.05 -7.08 18.49
N ASN A 179 -3.86 -7.36 19.00
CA ASN A 179 -3.57 -7.26 20.42
C ASN A 179 -3.79 -5.83 20.95
N ASN A 180 -3.44 -4.82 20.13
CA ASN A 180 -3.67 -3.43 20.48
C ASN A 180 -5.16 -3.12 20.60
N ALA A 181 -6.01 -3.66 19.71
CA ALA A 181 -7.45 -3.51 19.81
C ALA A 181 -8.00 -4.15 21.11
N GLY A 182 -7.50 -5.33 21.48
CA GLY A 182 -7.82 -5.95 22.76
C GLY A 182 -7.49 -5.04 23.95
N ILE A 183 -6.29 -4.44 23.94
CA ILE A 183 -5.85 -3.51 24.99
C ILE A 183 -6.74 -2.25 25.01
N VAL A 184 -7.06 -1.69 23.85
CA VAL A 184 -7.95 -0.51 23.75
C VAL A 184 -9.31 -0.79 24.40
N TYR A 185 -9.94 -1.93 24.13
CA TYR A 185 -11.22 -2.30 24.74
C TYR A 185 -11.10 -2.57 26.24
N ILE A 186 -10.01 -3.16 26.73
CA ILE A 186 -9.73 -3.31 28.17
C ILE A 186 -9.66 -1.93 28.84
N MET A 187 -8.91 -1.00 28.26
CA MET A 187 -8.73 0.35 28.80
C MET A 187 -10.03 1.16 28.78
N ASN A 188 -10.91 0.90 27.81
CA ASN A 188 -12.25 1.49 27.75
C ASN A 188 -13.28 0.80 28.69
N GLY A 189 -12.91 -0.31 29.33
CA GLY A 189 -13.80 -1.07 30.22
C GLY A 189 -14.75 -2.04 29.50
N ASP A 190 -14.61 -2.22 28.20
CA ASP A 190 -15.42 -3.16 27.40
C ASP A 190 -14.74 -4.54 27.34
N LEU A 191 -14.84 -5.27 28.46
CA LEU A 191 -14.19 -6.58 28.61
C LEU A 191 -14.76 -7.65 27.68
N ASN A 192 -16.03 -7.56 27.32
CA ASN A 192 -16.68 -8.54 26.42
C ASN A 192 -16.11 -8.42 25.00
N THR A 193 -16.03 -7.18 24.49
CA THR A 193 -15.42 -6.92 23.17
C THR A 193 -13.93 -7.23 23.16
N ALA A 194 -13.21 -6.92 24.25
CA ALA A 194 -11.80 -7.28 24.39
C ALA A 194 -11.60 -8.80 24.31
N GLN A 195 -12.37 -9.58 25.07
CA GLN A 195 -12.28 -11.04 25.06
C GLN A 195 -12.57 -11.60 23.66
N SER A 196 -13.67 -11.16 23.03
CA SER A 196 -14.01 -11.62 21.67
C SER A 196 -12.95 -11.26 20.63
N THR A 197 -12.34 -10.08 20.74
CA THR A 197 -11.26 -9.63 19.86
C THR A 197 -10.01 -10.49 20.01
N LEU A 198 -9.55 -10.73 21.23
CA LEU A 198 -8.37 -11.53 21.53
C LEU A 198 -8.57 -13.00 21.14
N THR A 199 -9.73 -13.59 21.47
CA THR A 199 -10.06 -14.97 21.05
C THR A 199 -10.07 -15.13 19.53
N ALA A 200 -10.50 -14.10 18.79
CA ALA A 200 -10.49 -14.12 17.33
C ALA A 200 -9.08 -14.14 16.71
N ILE A 201 -8.07 -13.65 17.43
CA ILE A 201 -6.67 -13.69 17.02
C ILE A 201 -6.07 -15.08 17.26
N GLU A 202 -6.37 -15.67 18.41
CA GLU A 202 -5.85 -16.99 18.79
C GLU A 202 -6.46 -18.13 17.93
N ASN A 203 -7.68 -17.95 17.46
CA ASN A 203 -8.42 -18.98 16.72
C ASN A 203 -9.14 -18.38 15.48
N PRO A 204 -8.41 -18.02 14.42
CA PRO A 204 -8.99 -17.37 13.24
C PRO A 204 -10.03 -18.23 12.52
N ASP A 205 -9.98 -19.57 12.65
CA ASP A 205 -10.95 -20.50 12.02
C ASP A 205 -12.28 -20.60 12.78
N ALA A 206 -12.31 -20.29 14.08
CA ALA A 206 -13.55 -20.31 14.85
C ALA A 206 -14.57 -19.24 14.40
N ASN A 207 -14.12 -18.18 13.74
CA ASN A 207 -14.98 -17.13 13.21
C ASN A 207 -15.62 -17.47 11.86
N LYS A 208 -15.02 -18.38 11.07
CA LYS A 208 -15.60 -18.87 9.82
C LYS A 208 -16.82 -19.78 10.07
N LEU A 209 -16.87 -20.47 11.21
CA LEU A 209 -17.96 -21.38 11.59
C LEU A 209 -19.19 -20.65 12.17
N ARG A 210 -19.06 -19.35 12.54
CA ARG A 210 -20.18 -18.57 13.11
C ARG A 210 -20.88 -17.66 12.08
N SER A 211 -20.35 -17.54 10.87
CA SER A 211 -20.86 -16.68 9.79
C SER A 211 -21.44 -17.48 8.61
N GLY A 212 -21.67 -18.81 8.77
CA GLY A 212 -22.31 -19.70 7.81
C GLY A 212 -23.77 -19.98 8.12
#